data_17a4648312f2bee6212427b4ee7136cf
#
_entry.id   17a4648312f2bee6212427b4ee7136cf
#
_cell.length_a   1.000
_cell.length_b   1.000
_cell.length_c   1.000
_cell.angle_alpha   90.00
_cell.angle_beta   90.00
_cell.angle_gamma   90.00
#
_symmetry.space_group_name_H-M   'P 1'
#
loop_
_entity.id
_entity.type
_entity.pdbx_description
1 polymer ?
#
loop_
_entity_poly.entity_id
_entity_poly.type
_entity_poly.pdbx_seq_one_letter_code
_entity_poly.pdbx_strand_id
1 'polypeptide(L)'
;MFEENGKTNQSQLFLIWIFEGRKVSAVRKFDTKVQHLKYKVLREVARLAWCDELLEHIVDIPKTIVPGNEATMRCCIYKERAILSERVKLAMGGDRANPNVIEVIDIACDECPVGGYKVTETCRGCLAHRCEDVCRRGAITFDEAHVAHIDKSKCVECGQCAKVCPYGAIMDFKRPCERSCKVGAISMREDKAASINNDKCISCGACVYQCPFGAISDKSYILD
;
A
#
# COMPACT_ATOMS: atom_id res chain seq x y z
N MET A 1 -4.52 -55.92 -19.41
CA MET A 1 -5.85 -55.84 -18.83
C MET A 1 -5.68 -55.47 -17.35
N PHE A 2 -5.55 -54.19 -17.06
CA PHE A 2 -5.67 -53.62 -15.71
C PHE A 2 -6.44 -52.32 -15.84
N GLU A 3 -7.69 -52.39 -15.42
CA GLU A 3 -8.55 -51.22 -15.27
C GLU A 3 -8.12 -50.50 -13.97
N GLU A 4 -7.57 -49.30 -14.09
CA GLU A 4 -7.42 -48.38 -12.94
C GLU A 4 -8.71 -47.61 -12.76
N ASN A 5 -9.44 -48.01 -11.75
CA ASN A 5 -10.64 -47.35 -11.25
C ASN A 5 -10.29 -45.94 -10.72
N GLY A 6 -10.67 -44.94 -11.47
CA GLY A 6 -10.71 -43.55 -11.02
C GLY A 6 -11.71 -43.37 -9.87
N LYS A 7 -11.26 -43.51 -8.65
CA LYS A 7 -12.02 -43.06 -7.47
C LYS A 7 -11.83 -41.55 -7.34
N THR A 8 -12.68 -40.79 -8.01
CA THR A 8 -12.86 -39.38 -7.68
C THR A 8 -13.30 -39.28 -6.22
N ASN A 9 -12.44 -38.74 -5.38
CA ASN A 9 -12.65 -38.66 -3.95
C ASN A 9 -13.92 -37.82 -3.70
N GLN A 10 -14.88 -38.37 -2.99
CA GLN A 10 -16.17 -37.73 -2.67
C GLN A 10 -15.99 -36.36 -1.98
N SER A 11 -14.86 -36.16 -1.30
CA SER A 11 -14.45 -34.91 -0.70
C SER A 11 -14.16 -33.82 -1.75
N GLN A 12 -13.58 -34.18 -2.91
CA GLN A 12 -13.31 -33.22 -4.00
C GLN A 12 -14.61 -32.76 -4.69
N LEU A 13 -15.56 -33.66 -4.87
CA LEU A 13 -16.88 -33.32 -5.43
C LEU A 13 -17.70 -32.43 -4.47
N PHE A 14 -17.59 -32.65 -3.15
CA PHE A 14 -18.23 -31.82 -2.14
C PHE A 14 -17.65 -30.41 -2.10
N LEU A 15 -16.33 -30.25 -2.32
CA LEU A 15 -15.66 -28.95 -2.38
C LEU A 15 -15.96 -28.17 -3.64
N ILE A 16 -16.01 -28.83 -4.79
CA ILE A 16 -16.49 -28.21 -6.05
C ILE A 16 -17.90 -27.70 -5.85
N TRP A 17 -18.77 -28.46 -5.18
CA TRP A 17 -20.14 -28.06 -4.88
C TRP A 17 -20.23 -26.89 -3.90
N ILE A 18 -19.33 -26.80 -2.88
CA ILE A 18 -19.26 -25.65 -1.97
C ILE A 18 -18.75 -24.39 -2.69
N PHE A 19 -17.80 -24.51 -3.61
CA PHE A 19 -17.24 -23.37 -4.35
C PHE A 19 -18.10 -22.94 -5.56
N GLU A 20 -18.75 -23.86 -6.23
CA GLU A 20 -19.61 -23.57 -7.40
C GLU A 20 -21.10 -23.42 -7.06
N GLY A 21 -21.58 -24.07 -6.02
CA GLY A 21 -23.02 -24.20 -5.72
C GLY A 21 -23.62 -23.15 -4.81
N ARG A 22 -22.85 -22.37 -4.05
CA ARG A 22 -23.40 -21.20 -3.37
C ARG A 22 -23.36 -20.01 -4.31
N LYS A 23 -24.45 -19.74 -4.98
CA LYS A 23 -24.81 -18.37 -5.34
C LYS A 23 -24.95 -17.59 -4.04
N VAL A 24 -23.83 -17.14 -3.48
CA VAL A 24 -23.82 -16.14 -2.42
C VAL A 24 -24.34 -14.88 -3.08
N SER A 25 -25.62 -14.63 -2.93
CA SER A 25 -26.34 -13.47 -3.49
C SER A 25 -25.91 -12.14 -2.84
N ALA A 26 -24.99 -12.17 -1.90
CA ALA A 26 -24.30 -11.00 -1.39
C ALA A 26 -23.00 -10.80 -2.18
N VAL A 27 -23.05 -10.01 -3.24
CA VAL A 27 -21.85 -9.49 -3.89
C VAL A 27 -21.04 -8.79 -2.79
N ARG A 28 -19.88 -9.36 -2.40
CA ARG A 28 -18.99 -8.71 -1.42
C ARG A 28 -18.62 -7.35 -1.98
N LYS A 29 -19.04 -6.30 -1.30
CA LYS A 29 -18.68 -4.93 -1.65
C LYS A 29 -17.30 -4.65 -1.05
N PHE A 30 -16.33 -4.34 -1.89
CA PHE A 30 -15.01 -3.87 -1.46
C PHE A 30 -14.97 -2.35 -1.57
N ASP A 31 -14.44 -1.68 -0.55
CA ASP A 31 -14.33 -0.23 -0.54
C ASP A 31 -13.31 0.27 -1.57
N THR A 32 -12.28 -0.54 -1.84
CA THR A 32 -11.20 -0.19 -2.77
C THR A 32 -10.81 -1.36 -3.68
N LYS A 33 -10.25 -1.03 -4.84
CA LYS A 33 -9.64 -2.02 -5.74
C LYS A 33 -8.49 -2.78 -5.07
N VAL A 34 -7.76 -2.13 -4.16
CA VAL A 34 -6.65 -2.75 -3.40
C VAL A 34 -7.18 -3.85 -2.48
N GLN A 35 -8.28 -3.61 -1.77
CA GLN A 35 -8.92 -4.64 -0.92
C GLN A 35 -9.40 -5.83 -1.76
N HIS A 36 -10.00 -5.55 -2.92
CA HIS A 36 -10.42 -6.60 -3.84
C HIS A 36 -9.21 -7.43 -4.34
N LEU A 37 -8.09 -6.78 -4.66
CA LEU A 37 -6.87 -7.47 -5.07
C LEU A 37 -6.31 -8.35 -3.94
N LYS A 38 -6.24 -7.83 -2.71
CA LYS A 38 -5.85 -8.62 -1.53
C LYS A 38 -6.73 -9.86 -1.36
N TYR A 39 -8.04 -9.68 -1.48
CA TYR A 39 -8.98 -10.79 -1.41
C TYR A 39 -8.73 -11.86 -2.48
N LYS A 40 -8.46 -11.44 -3.74
CA LYS A 40 -8.13 -12.40 -4.82
C LYS A 40 -6.88 -13.22 -4.49
N VAL A 41 -5.83 -12.57 -3.98
CA VAL A 41 -4.59 -13.25 -3.57
C VAL A 41 -4.87 -14.26 -2.46
N LEU A 42 -5.50 -13.82 -1.37
CA LEU A 42 -5.80 -14.69 -0.23
C LEU A 42 -6.69 -15.87 -0.62
N ARG A 43 -7.69 -15.64 -1.48
CA ARG A 43 -8.57 -16.70 -1.98
C ARG A 43 -7.80 -17.75 -2.77
N GLU A 44 -6.90 -17.32 -3.65
CA GLU A 44 -6.14 -18.24 -4.50
C GLU A 44 -5.10 -19.02 -3.70
N VAL A 45 -4.40 -18.37 -2.77
CA VAL A 45 -3.49 -19.02 -1.83
C VAL A 45 -4.24 -20.05 -0.97
N ALA A 46 -5.38 -19.69 -0.41
CA ALA A 46 -6.19 -20.61 0.41
C ALA A 46 -6.71 -21.81 -0.41
N ARG A 47 -7.14 -21.57 -1.66
CA ARG A 47 -7.62 -22.63 -2.55
C ARG A 47 -6.52 -23.66 -2.83
N LEU A 48 -5.31 -23.19 -3.18
CA LEU A 48 -4.17 -24.07 -3.48
C LEU A 48 -3.66 -24.76 -2.21
N ALA A 49 -3.63 -24.07 -1.07
CA ALA A 49 -3.26 -24.69 0.21
C ALA A 49 -4.22 -25.82 0.61
N TRP A 50 -5.52 -25.61 0.39
CA TRP A 50 -6.53 -26.65 0.69
C TRP A 50 -6.41 -27.90 -0.19
N CYS A 51 -5.89 -27.73 -1.41
CA CYS A 51 -5.65 -28.85 -2.35
C CYS A 51 -4.26 -29.47 -2.21
N ASP A 52 -3.42 -29.02 -1.27
CA ASP A 52 -2.00 -29.38 -1.13
C ASP A 52 -1.14 -29.06 -2.37
N GLU A 53 -1.60 -28.17 -3.24
CA GLU A 53 -0.96 -27.78 -4.50
C GLU A 53 -0.21 -26.45 -4.41
N LEU A 54 -0.20 -25.80 -3.23
CA LEU A 54 0.30 -24.41 -3.09
C LEU A 54 1.76 -24.26 -3.49
N LEU A 55 2.64 -25.17 -3.05
CA LEU A 55 4.07 -25.07 -3.32
C LEU A 55 4.41 -25.28 -4.80
N GLU A 56 3.64 -26.09 -5.51
CA GLU A 56 3.83 -26.36 -6.94
C GLU A 56 3.39 -25.19 -7.81
N HIS A 57 2.33 -24.49 -7.41
CA HIS A 57 1.68 -23.45 -8.22
C HIS A 57 1.86 -22.03 -7.71
N ILE A 58 2.66 -21.80 -6.66
CA ILE A 58 2.85 -20.49 -6.05
C ILE A 58 3.31 -19.41 -7.05
N VAL A 59 4.16 -19.78 -8.01
CA VAL A 59 4.70 -18.87 -9.04
C VAL A 59 3.65 -18.49 -10.10
N ASP A 60 2.59 -19.27 -10.23
CA ASP A 60 1.54 -19.07 -11.23
C ASP A 60 0.39 -18.19 -10.71
N ILE A 61 0.26 -18.03 -9.38
CA ILE A 61 -0.78 -17.21 -8.76
C ILE A 61 -0.85 -15.80 -9.36
N PRO A 62 0.26 -15.05 -9.54
CA PRO A 62 0.21 -13.73 -10.15
C PRO A 62 -0.35 -13.71 -11.58
N LYS A 63 -0.07 -14.76 -12.36
CA LYS A 63 -0.59 -14.90 -13.74
C LYS A 63 -2.07 -15.25 -13.74
N THR A 64 -2.51 -16.06 -12.78
CA THR A 64 -3.92 -16.43 -12.61
C THR A 64 -4.76 -15.20 -12.23
N ILE A 65 -4.24 -14.33 -11.36
CA ILE A 65 -4.95 -13.13 -10.90
C ILE A 65 -4.99 -12.04 -11.98
N VAL A 66 -3.88 -11.84 -12.71
CA VAL A 66 -3.75 -10.89 -13.81
C VAL A 66 -3.28 -11.65 -15.07
N PRO A 67 -4.22 -12.23 -15.81
CA PRO A 67 -3.92 -12.96 -17.05
C PRO A 67 -3.58 -11.99 -18.19
N GLY A 68 -2.97 -12.53 -19.24
CA GLY A 68 -2.64 -11.76 -20.46
C GLY A 68 -1.36 -10.90 -20.30
N ASN A 69 -1.20 -9.94 -21.18
CA ASN A 69 0.01 -9.12 -21.30
C ASN A 69 -0.21 -7.66 -20.91
N GLU A 70 -1.43 -7.28 -20.55
CA GLU A 70 -1.78 -5.91 -20.18
C GLU A 70 -1.86 -5.76 -18.67
N ALA A 71 -1.27 -4.69 -18.15
CA ALA A 71 -1.38 -4.33 -16.74
C ALA A 71 -2.77 -3.74 -16.44
N THR A 72 -3.32 -4.02 -15.27
CA THR A 72 -4.63 -3.53 -14.85
C THR A 72 -4.56 -2.37 -13.87
N MET A 73 -3.51 -2.30 -13.06
CA MET A 73 -3.38 -1.34 -11.96
C MET A 73 -1.99 -0.70 -11.84
N ARG A 74 -1.01 -1.11 -12.66
CA ARG A 74 0.38 -0.64 -12.60
C ARG A 74 0.89 -0.24 -13.99
N CYS A 75 2.07 0.37 -14.04
CA CYS A 75 2.67 0.85 -15.28
C CYS A 75 2.95 -0.28 -16.29
N CYS A 76 3.21 -1.50 -15.83
CA CYS A 76 3.43 -2.66 -16.68
C CYS A 76 3.07 -3.97 -15.97
N ILE A 77 2.83 -5.00 -16.78
CA ILE A 77 2.45 -6.34 -16.31
C ILE A 77 3.53 -7.00 -15.44
N TYR A 78 4.80 -6.74 -15.72
CA TYR A 78 5.92 -7.31 -14.95
C TYR A 78 5.95 -6.76 -13.53
N LYS A 79 5.84 -5.43 -13.37
CA LYS A 79 5.76 -4.79 -12.04
C LYS A 79 4.52 -5.24 -11.29
N GLU A 80 3.38 -5.34 -11.96
CA GLU A 80 2.14 -5.79 -11.33
C GLU A 80 2.25 -7.21 -10.80
N ARG A 81 2.77 -8.14 -11.60
CA ARG A 81 2.98 -9.54 -11.18
C ARG A 81 4.06 -9.66 -10.09
N ALA A 82 5.12 -8.88 -10.14
CA ALA A 82 6.13 -8.86 -9.08
C ALA A 82 5.53 -8.40 -7.74
N ILE A 83 4.68 -7.36 -7.74
CA ILE A 83 3.95 -6.92 -6.54
C ILE A 83 2.99 -8.02 -6.05
N LEU A 84 2.32 -8.73 -6.95
CA LEU A 84 1.46 -9.86 -6.59
C LEU A 84 2.24 -11.00 -5.96
N SER A 85 3.45 -11.31 -6.45
CA SER A 85 4.33 -12.32 -5.83
C SER A 85 4.71 -11.95 -4.41
N GLU A 86 5.03 -10.66 -4.15
CA GLU A 86 5.28 -10.19 -2.78
C GLU A 86 4.02 -10.29 -1.89
N ARG A 87 2.83 -10.05 -2.44
CA ARG A 87 1.57 -10.26 -1.70
C ARG A 87 1.31 -11.72 -1.38
N VAL A 88 1.66 -12.65 -2.28
CA VAL A 88 1.57 -14.09 -2.02
C VAL A 88 2.49 -14.47 -0.86
N LYS A 89 3.73 -13.95 -0.80
CA LYS A 89 4.62 -14.14 0.35
C LYS A 89 3.99 -13.63 1.65
N LEU A 90 3.38 -12.44 1.63
CA LEU A 90 2.68 -11.90 2.79
C LEU A 90 1.47 -12.76 3.21
N ALA A 91 0.75 -13.34 2.25
CA ALA A 91 -0.35 -14.26 2.51
C ALA A 91 0.11 -15.58 3.16
N MET A 92 1.39 -15.91 3.01
CA MET A 92 2.04 -17.10 3.59
C MET A 92 2.84 -16.80 4.87
N GLY A 93 2.67 -15.63 5.47
CA GLY A 93 3.33 -15.25 6.71
C GLY A 93 4.41 -14.16 6.58
N GLY A 94 4.77 -13.75 5.36
CA GLY A 94 5.73 -12.67 5.11
C GLY A 94 7.15 -12.97 5.60
N ASP A 95 7.86 -11.95 6.01
CA ASP A 95 9.21 -12.09 6.58
C ASP A 95 9.13 -12.57 8.03
N ARG A 96 9.69 -13.74 8.30
CA ARG A 96 9.75 -14.33 9.65
C ARG A 96 10.65 -13.53 10.61
N ALA A 97 11.65 -12.81 10.10
CA ALA A 97 12.52 -11.97 10.92
C ALA A 97 11.83 -10.69 11.40
N ASN A 98 10.78 -10.26 10.72
CA ASN A 98 10.00 -9.11 11.13
C ASN A 98 8.94 -9.50 12.17
N PRO A 99 9.02 -9.05 13.43
CA PRO A 99 8.07 -9.40 14.48
C PRO A 99 6.68 -8.76 14.27
N ASN A 100 6.60 -7.73 13.42
CA ASN A 100 5.36 -7.01 13.16
C ASN A 100 4.45 -7.76 12.18
N VAL A 101 3.13 -7.61 12.40
CA VAL A 101 2.10 -8.12 11.49
C VAL A 101 2.02 -7.30 10.19
N ILE A 102 2.57 -6.07 10.19
CA ILE A 102 2.47 -5.15 9.07
C ILE A 102 3.81 -5.05 8.37
N GLU A 103 3.80 -5.21 7.05
CA GLU A 103 4.98 -5.11 6.20
C GLU A 103 4.79 -4.13 5.04
N VAL A 104 5.92 -3.68 4.49
CA VAL A 104 5.97 -2.80 3.32
C VAL A 104 6.44 -3.62 2.12
N ILE A 105 5.67 -3.56 1.04
CA ILE A 105 6.06 -4.07 -0.28
C ILE A 105 6.82 -2.95 -0.99
N ASP A 106 8.14 -2.99 -0.92
CA ASP A 106 9.02 -1.91 -1.37
C ASP A 106 8.78 -1.51 -2.83
N ILE A 107 8.70 -2.49 -3.74
CA ILE A 107 8.44 -2.29 -5.16
C ILE A 107 7.08 -1.65 -5.48
N ALA A 108 6.17 -1.61 -4.51
CA ALA A 108 4.87 -0.96 -4.63
C ALA A 108 4.84 0.41 -3.94
N CYS A 109 5.90 0.81 -3.24
CA CYS A 109 5.96 2.00 -2.39
C CYS A 109 6.71 3.18 -3.03
N ASP A 110 6.74 3.29 -4.34
CA ASP A 110 7.50 4.27 -5.12
C ASP A 110 6.67 5.44 -5.67
N GLU A 111 5.36 5.33 -5.70
CA GLU A 111 4.46 6.31 -6.35
C GLU A 111 4.14 7.54 -5.49
N CYS A 112 4.41 7.47 -4.19
CA CYS A 112 4.10 8.58 -3.30
C CYS A 112 5.10 9.74 -3.45
N PRO A 113 4.64 11.00 -3.38
CA PRO A 113 5.53 12.15 -3.40
C PRO A 113 6.45 12.17 -2.18
N VAL A 114 7.58 12.85 -2.32
CA VAL A 114 8.42 13.19 -1.17
C VAL A 114 7.62 14.12 -0.24
N GLY A 115 7.52 13.74 1.03
CA GLY A 115 6.70 14.43 2.03
C GLY A 115 7.13 15.87 2.34
N GLY A 116 6.45 16.44 3.32
CA GLY A 116 6.68 17.79 3.83
C GLY A 116 5.85 18.86 3.16
N TYR A 117 5.99 20.07 3.68
CA TYR A 117 5.26 21.24 3.15
C TYR A 117 5.84 21.70 1.82
N LYS A 118 4.96 22.02 0.87
CA LYS A 118 5.33 22.59 -0.44
C LYS A 118 4.39 23.75 -0.76
N VAL A 119 4.92 24.74 -1.48
CA VAL A 119 4.11 25.79 -2.08
C VAL A 119 3.57 25.26 -3.40
N THR A 120 2.28 25.49 -3.63
CA THR A 120 1.58 25.09 -4.86
C THR A 120 1.42 26.30 -5.80
N GLU A 121 0.99 26.06 -7.01
CA GLU A 121 0.72 27.09 -8.05
C GLU A 121 -0.37 28.09 -7.65
N THR A 122 -1.10 27.82 -6.57
CA THR A 122 -2.09 28.76 -6.03
C THR A 122 -1.45 29.93 -5.25
N CYS A 123 -0.13 29.95 -5.07
CA CYS A 123 0.59 31.07 -4.49
C CYS A 123 0.42 32.31 -5.36
N ARG A 124 0.00 33.44 -4.74
CA ARG A 124 -0.28 34.69 -5.44
C ARG A 124 0.78 35.75 -5.18
N GLY A 125 1.88 35.40 -4.51
CA GLY A 125 2.89 36.42 -4.18
C GLY A 125 2.32 37.60 -3.40
N CYS A 126 1.50 37.31 -2.37
CA CYS A 126 0.78 38.36 -1.65
C CYS A 126 1.75 39.28 -0.88
N LEU A 127 1.49 40.59 -0.91
CA LEU A 127 2.34 41.60 -0.26
C LEU A 127 2.46 41.46 1.26
N ALA A 128 1.52 40.78 1.89
CA ALA A 128 1.50 40.62 3.34
C ALA A 128 2.51 39.60 3.86
N HIS A 129 3.11 38.75 3.02
CA HIS A 129 4.15 37.76 3.31
C HIS A 129 3.96 36.99 4.64
N ARG A 130 2.72 36.77 5.09
CA ARG A 130 2.42 36.14 6.39
C ARG A 130 3.09 34.80 6.61
N CYS A 131 3.33 34.04 5.53
CA CYS A 131 4.02 32.75 5.60
C CYS A 131 5.51 32.92 5.97
N GLU A 132 6.16 33.99 5.50
CA GLU A 132 7.52 34.35 5.86
C GLU A 132 7.60 34.83 7.30
N ASP A 133 6.72 35.79 7.69
CA ASP A 133 6.71 36.39 9.04
C ASP A 133 6.53 35.34 10.15
N VAL A 134 5.70 34.31 9.92
CA VAL A 134 5.46 33.25 10.90
C VAL A 134 6.59 32.22 10.96
N CYS A 135 7.48 32.19 9.96
CA CYS A 135 8.53 31.19 9.86
C CYS A 135 9.74 31.54 10.74
N ARG A 136 9.75 31.06 11.99
CA ARG A 136 10.86 31.27 12.94
C ARG A 136 12.21 30.73 12.47
N ARG A 137 12.25 29.89 11.44
CA ARG A 137 13.46 29.31 10.85
C ARG A 137 13.98 30.04 9.64
N GLY A 138 13.26 31.07 9.16
CA GLY A 138 13.60 31.79 7.93
C GLY A 138 13.73 30.86 6.72
N ALA A 139 12.85 29.86 6.65
CA ALA A 139 12.87 28.85 5.59
C ALA A 139 12.04 29.24 4.37
N ILE A 140 11.41 30.43 4.37
CA ILE A 140 10.58 30.89 3.24
C ILE A 140 11.30 32.04 2.57
N THR A 141 11.45 31.94 1.27
CA THR A 141 12.01 32.96 0.38
C THR A 141 11.05 33.20 -0.78
N PHE A 142 11.21 34.28 -1.50
CA PHE A 142 10.41 34.62 -2.68
C PHE A 142 11.33 34.73 -3.91
N ASP A 143 10.83 34.31 -5.05
CA ASP A 143 11.51 34.49 -6.33
C ASP A 143 11.18 35.85 -6.97
N GLU A 144 11.68 36.09 -8.17
CA GLU A 144 11.45 37.32 -8.96
C GLU A 144 9.97 37.50 -9.32
N ALA A 145 9.19 36.40 -9.40
CA ALA A 145 7.76 36.42 -9.64
C ALA A 145 6.93 36.58 -8.33
N HIS A 146 7.59 36.85 -7.20
CA HIS A 146 7.03 36.90 -5.86
C HIS A 146 6.38 35.62 -5.37
N VAL A 147 6.69 34.46 -5.97
CA VAL A 147 6.19 33.16 -5.52
C VAL A 147 7.04 32.69 -4.35
N ALA A 148 6.36 32.21 -3.30
CA ALA A 148 7.04 31.71 -2.12
C ALA A 148 7.70 30.34 -2.39
N HIS A 149 8.89 30.13 -1.83
CA HIS A 149 9.64 28.87 -1.85
C HIS A 149 10.00 28.44 -0.44
N ILE A 150 10.01 27.14 -0.18
CA ILE A 150 10.39 26.58 1.13
C ILE A 150 11.75 25.90 1.02
N ASP A 151 12.74 26.46 1.70
CA ASP A 151 14.06 25.83 1.87
C ASP A 151 13.95 24.62 2.77
N LYS A 152 14.08 23.44 2.18
CA LYS A 152 13.96 22.15 2.90
C LYS A 152 15.07 21.93 3.92
N SER A 153 16.23 22.53 3.76
CA SER A 153 17.34 22.41 4.70
C SER A 153 17.06 23.13 6.02
N LYS A 154 16.29 24.21 6.00
CA LYS A 154 15.91 25.01 7.17
C LYS A 154 14.54 24.63 7.72
N CYS A 155 13.68 24.04 6.90
CA CYS A 155 12.29 23.75 7.25
C CYS A 155 12.19 22.58 8.25
N VAL A 156 11.58 22.83 9.40
CA VAL A 156 11.29 21.83 10.44
C VAL A 156 9.86 21.27 10.37
N GLU A 157 9.16 21.51 9.28
CA GLU A 157 7.82 20.99 9.00
C GLU A 157 6.76 21.31 10.09
N CYS A 158 6.86 22.42 10.77
CA CYS A 158 5.92 22.82 11.83
C CYS A 158 4.53 23.23 11.34
N GLY A 159 4.34 23.49 10.03
CA GLY A 159 3.06 23.81 9.40
C GLY A 159 2.48 25.19 9.67
N GLN A 160 3.18 26.08 10.37
CA GLN A 160 2.65 27.39 10.70
C GLN A 160 2.38 28.25 9.46
N CYS A 161 3.27 28.19 8.46
CA CYS A 161 3.10 28.89 7.18
C CYS A 161 1.83 28.45 6.42
N ALA A 162 1.49 27.16 6.47
CA ALA A 162 0.26 26.66 5.85
C ALA A 162 -1.00 27.19 6.53
N LYS A 163 -0.98 27.35 7.85
CA LYS A 163 -2.15 27.86 8.62
C LYS A 163 -2.46 29.33 8.35
N VAL A 164 -1.43 30.14 8.07
CA VAL A 164 -1.61 31.58 7.88
C VAL A 164 -1.78 32.00 6.42
N CYS A 165 -1.56 31.06 5.48
CA CYS A 165 -1.72 31.37 4.06
C CYS A 165 -3.20 31.55 3.70
N PRO A 166 -3.63 32.76 3.28
CA PRO A 166 -5.05 33.04 2.99
C PRO A 166 -5.55 32.30 1.73
N TYR A 167 -4.63 31.87 0.87
CA TYR A 167 -4.94 31.15 -0.37
C TYR A 167 -4.84 29.63 -0.22
N GLY A 168 -4.41 29.13 0.95
CA GLY A 168 -4.15 27.70 1.13
C GLY A 168 -3.05 27.15 0.20
N ALA A 169 -2.16 28.04 -0.27
CA ALA A 169 -1.14 27.67 -1.25
C ALA A 169 -0.02 26.80 -0.69
N ILE A 170 0.09 26.66 0.62
CA ILE A 170 1.11 25.82 1.27
C ILE A 170 0.44 24.57 1.81
N MET A 171 0.76 23.45 1.20
CA MET A 171 0.12 22.17 1.50
C MET A 171 1.09 21.18 2.11
N ASP A 172 0.57 20.33 3.02
CA ASP A 172 1.29 19.20 3.60
C ASP A 172 1.17 17.97 2.69
N PHE A 173 2.29 17.55 2.13
CA PHE A 173 2.41 16.37 1.27
C PHE A 173 2.86 15.11 2.03
N LYS A 174 2.73 15.08 3.37
CA LYS A 174 2.95 13.84 4.12
C LYS A 174 2.14 12.71 3.55
N ARG A 175 2.78 11.54 3.48
CA ARG A 175 2.14 10.33 2.94
C ARG A 175 0.92 9.94 3.78
N PRO A 176 -0.12 9.37 3.16
CA PRO A 176 -1.30 8.92 3.90
C PRO A 176 -0.98 7.94 5.04
N CYS A 177 -0.02 7.03 4.83
CA CYS A 177 0.43 6.08 5.85
C CYS A 177 1.12 6.76 7.04
N GLU A 178 1.98 7.75 6.78
CA GLU A 178 2.67 8.53 7.82
C GLU A 178 1.67 9.40 8.59
N ARG A 179 0.77 10.07 7.89
CA ARG A 179 -0.28 10.90 8.49
C ARG A 179 -1.23 10.10 9.39
N SER A 180 -1.52 8.85 9.02
CA SER A 180 -2.42 7.98 9.79
C SER A 180 -1.77 7.32 11.00
N CYS A 181 -0.43 7.34 11.09
CA CYS A 181 0.29 6.69 12.18
C CYS A 181 0.32 7.57 13.43
N LYS A 182 -0.57 7.27 14.39
CA LYS A 182 -0.70 8.05 15.63
C LYS A 182 0.54 7.96 16.54
N VAL A 183 1.31 6.88 16.43
CA VAL A 183 2.53 6.66 17.25
C VAL A 183 3.81 7.08 16.52
N GLY A 184 3.72 7.61 15.29
CA GLY A 184 4.87 8.07 14.53
C GLY A 184 5.88 6.96 14.20
N ALA A 185 5.41 5.74 13.99
CA ALA A 185 6.26 4.59 13.69
C ALA A 185 6.67 4.50 12.22
N ILE A 186 6.13 5.36 11.33
CA ILE A 186 6.41 5.32 9.90
C ILE A 186 7.32 6.48 9.52
N SER A 187 8.40 6.16 8.86
CA SER A 187 9.34 7.10 8.25
C SER A 187 9.60 6.72 6.79
N MET A 188 10.32 7.57 6.10
CA MET A 188 10.72 7.33 4.71
C MET A 188 12.20 6.99 4.64
N ARG A 189 12.56 5.96 3.90
CA ARG A 189 13.94 5.61 3.56
C ARG A 189 14.47 6.48 2.42
N GLU A 190 15.78 6.41 2.15
CA GLU A 190 16.44 7.12 1.05
C GLU A 190 15.90 6.70 -0.32
N ASP A 191 15.55 5.42 -0.49
CA ASP A 191 14.93 4.85 -1.70
C ASP A 191 13.45 5.22 -1.88
N LYS A 192 12.94 6.13 -1.05
CA LYS A 192 11.54 6.58 -1.01
C LYS A 192 10.53 5.52 -0.54
N ALA A 193 10.93 4.31 -0.20
CA ALA A 193 10.01 3.35 0.41
C ALA A 193 9.71 3.74 1.87
N ALA A 194 8.54 3.37 2.36
CA ALA A 194 8.20 3.55 3.77
C ALA A 194 8.96 2.53 4.63
N SER A 195 9.42 2.97 5.80
CA SER A 195 9.98 2.11 6.83
C SER A 195 9.10 2.14 8.07
N ILE A 196 8.92 1.01 8.70
CA ILE A 196 8.14 0.87 9.93
C ILE A 196 9.09 0.54 11.08
N ASN A 197 9.14 1.41 12.07
CA ASN A 197 9.87 1.14 13.30
C ASN A 197 9.05 0.16 14.16
N ASN A 198 9.59 -1.05 14.32
CA ASN A 198 8.91 -2.15 15.01
C ASN A 198 8.71 -1.89 16.50
N ASP A 199 9.61 -1.15 17.15
CA ASP A 199 9.53 -0.83 18.58
C ASP A 199 8.39 0.16 18.89
N LYS A 200 8.05 1.01 17.93
CA LYS A 200 6.96 1.99 18.05
C LYS A 200 5.63 1.49 17.50
N CYS A 201 5.66 0.53 16.60
CA CYS A 201 4.46 0.08 15.90
C CYS A 201 3.57 -0.76 16.82
N ILE A 202 2.31 -0.37 16.94
CA ILE A 202 1.29 -1.08 17.72
C ILE A 202 0.40 -1.98 16.86
N SER A 203 0.77 -2.23 15.62
CA SER A 203 0.06 -3.10 14.66
C SER A 203 -1.44 -2.77 14.46
N CYS A 204 -1.83 -1.50 14.56
CA CYS A 204 -3.23 -1.06 14.49
C CYS A 204 -3.85 -1.10 13.08
N GLY A 205 -3.06 -1.31 12.02
CA GLY A 205 -3.54 -1.42 10.63
C GLY A 205 -3.95 -0.11 9.95
N ALA A 206 -3.93 1.04 10.61
CA ALA A 206 -4.36 2.31 10.02
C ALA A 206 -3.60 2.67 8.73
N CYS A 207 -2.29 2.43 8.69
CA CYS A 207 -1.44 2.65 7.52
C CYS A 207 -1.77 1.70 6.35
N VAL A 208 -2.20 0.48 6.66
CA VAL A 208 -2.63 -0.51 5.65
C VAL A 208 -3.88 -0.02 4.93
N TYR A 209 -4.85 0.48 5.69
CA TYR A 209 -6.09 1.01 5.15
C TYR A 209 -5.88 2.29 4.33
N GLN A 210 -5.03 3.19 4.81
CA GLN A 210 -4.79 4.50 4.20
C GLN A 210 -3.84 4.46 2.99
N CYS A 211 -3.12 3.36 2.76
CA CYS A 211 -2.21 3.27 1.63
C CYS A 211 -2.97 3.11 0.30
N PRO A 212 -3.00 4.14 -0.58
CA PRO A 212 -3.77 4.09 -1.82
C PRO A 212 -3.19 3.11 -2.83
N PHE A 213 -1.90 2.80 -2.72
CA PHE A 213 -1.19 1.85 -3.60
C PHE A 213 -1.18 0.43 -3.02
N GLY A 214 -1.64 0.25 -1.78
CA GLY A 214 -1.60 -1.03 -1.10
C GLY A 214 -0.18 -1.55 -0.87
N ALA A 215 0.82 -0.67 -0.85
CA ALA A 215 2.20 -1.05 -0.58
C ALA A 215 2.41 -1.52 0.86
N ILE A 216 1.61 -1.02 1.81
CA ILE A 216 1.62 -1.51 3.18
C ILE A 216 0.52 -2.55 3.32
N SER A 217 0.87 -3.71 3.84
CA SER A 217 -0.06 -4.83 4.00
C SER A 217 0.18 -5.58 5.30
N ASP A 218 -0.85 -6.24 5.75
CA ASP A 218 -0.84 -7.18 6.84
C ASP A 218 -0.41 -8.57 6.36
N LYS A 219 0.28 -9.29 7.21
CA LYS A 219 0.59 -10.70 7.04
C LYS A 219 -0.66 -11.53 7.27
N SER A 220 -0.76 -12.64 6.57
CA SER A 220 -1.71 -13.71 6.85
C SER A 220 -0.96 -14.99 7.10
N TYR A 221 -1.54 -15.90 7.86
CA TYR A 221 -0.95 -17.20 8.15
C TYR A 221 -1.88 -18.27 7.60
N ILE A 222 -1.29 -19.25 6.94
CA ILE A 222 -1.96 -20.52 6.65
C ILE A 222 -1.74 -21.38 7.88
N LEU A 223 -2.83 -21.80 8.51
CA LEU A 223 -2.77 -22.78 9.60
C LEU A 223 -2.63 -24.16 8.94
N ASP A 224 -1.58 -24.88 9.32
CA ASP A 224 -1.35 -26.28 8.94
C ASP A 224 -2.37 -27.20 9.61
#